data_ef1ad71f6e2eda93eae74b17033c69e0
#
_entry.id   ef1ad71f6e2eda93eae74b17033c69e0
#
_cell.length_a   1.000
_cell.length_b   1.000
_cell.length_c   1.000
_cell.angle_alpha   90.00
_cell.angle_beta   90.00
_cell.angle_gamma   90.00
#
_symmetry.space_group_name_H-M   'P 1'
#
loop_
_entity.id
_entity.type
_entity.pdbx_description
1 polymer ?
#
loop_
_entity_poly.entity_id
_entity_poly.type
_entity_poly.pdbx_seq_one_letter_code
_entity_poly.pdbx_strand_id
1 'polypeptide(L)'
;MKPIRFFLAVIVSMLTLGLVSCQQPQEEAQTQDQAEDQAQDQTQAQERVQAMDENGAPLFQVDPFWPGPLPNRWSMQQVTGIHVDHMDIVWFLNRPNGAEGDEIAGGVEEPYRMACCTKSPEVIAMDVDANIVHAWGDADHHPNWPRGLQTVIADRDGYVWVGGLAPQDSILKFTREGEFVWDFGRRPPEGVQMEEDNAETEVLTQKGRFQLDQDEREIYIINWKRVLVYDMDTGDFKRGWGGHGMPLEEITNDPIPPYEWDGTRPPEEPNFVPAMHFIETSDDGLVYVGERGQNRIQVFQKDGTWVQDIYVAEWTPADRLGPTQCAGVTTRKELPVCGVMYKMAISKDPEQNYLYVADSGNSSVWIVNRLSGETLGSFGGNGRYAGQLHWINAIATDSLGNIYTGEVEHAKRIQKFEPVWE
;
A
#
# COMPACT_ATOMS: atom_id res chain seq x y z
N MET A 1 27.52 73.46 -23.39
CA MET A 1 26.85 74.74 -23.33
C MET A 1 25.31 74.43 -23.20
N LYS A 2 24.72 75.10 -22.21
CA LYS A 2 23.33 75.09 -21.74
C LYS A 2 22.33 75.43 -22.89
N PRO A 3 20.98 75.24 -22.71
CA PRO A 3 20.27 75.41 -21.44
C PRO A 3 19.12 74.42 -21.15
N ILE A 4 18.80 74.42 -19.87
CA ILE A 4 17.64 73.98 -19.15
C ILE A 4 16.35 74.71 -19.60
N ARG A 5 15.22 73.96 -19.70
CA ARG A 5 13.88 74.55 -19.56
C ARG A 5 13.00 73.74 -18.64
N PHE A 6 12.66 74.35 -17.51
CA PHE A 6 11.55 73.99 -16.60
C PHE A 6 10.21 74.15 -17.32
N PHE A 7 9.29 73.19 -17.11
CA PHE A 7 7.88 73.47 -17.21
C PHE A 7 7.13 72.89 -16.01
N LEU A 8 6.44 73.76 -15.36
CA LEU A 8 5.45 73.54 -14.30
C LEU A 8 4.29 72.73 -14.86
N ALA A 9 3.84 71.70 -14.16
CA ALA A 9 2.55 71.09 -14.42
C ALA A 9 1.70 71.06 -13.15
N VAL A 10 0.54 71.60 -13.31
CA VAL A 10 -0.51 71.88 -12.36
C VAL A 10 -1.11 70.54 -11.86
N ILE A 11 -1.31 70.41 -10.56
CA ILE A 11 -2.03 69.35 -9.87
C ILE A 11 -3.55 69.59 -10.11
N VAL A 12 -4.20 68.68 -10.79
CA VAL A 12 -5.68 68.58 -10.77
C VAL A 12 -6.03 67.32 -9.99
N SER A 13 -6.59 67.52 -8.82
CA SER A 13 -7.09 66.48 -7.94
C SER A 13 -8.49 66.06 -8.48
N MET A 14 -8.61 64.86 -9.04
CA MET A 14 -9.91 64.22 -9.26
C MET A 14 -10.13 63.14 -8.24
N LEU A 15 -11.08 63.36 -7.34
CA LEU A 15 -11.69 62.32 -6.52
C LEU A 15 -12.45 61.34 -7.45
N THR A 16 -11.95 60.13 -7.58
CA THR A 16 -12.76 59.02 -8.08
C THR A 16 -13.23 58.19 -6.89
N LEU A 17 -14.55 58.21 -6.63
CA LEU A 17 -15.18 57.21 -5.74
C LEU A 17 -14.97 55.84 -6.34
N GLY A 18 -14.19 55.00 -5.69
CA GLY A 18 -14.09 53.59 -6.03
C GLY A 18 -15.32 52.86 -5.52
N LEU A 19 -16.08 52.28 -6.45
CA LEU A 19 -17.04 51.25 -6.16
C LEU A 19 -16.27 50.00 -5.71
N VAL A 20 -16.29 49.71 -4.41
CA VAL A 20 -15.89 48.45 -3.87
C VAL A 20 -16.96 47.44 -4.25
N SER A 21 -16.68 46.61 -5.23
CA SER A 21 -17.51 45.47 -5.59
C SER A 21 -17.38 44.42 -4.50
N CYS A 22 -18.47 44.18 -3.74
CA CYS A 22 -18.61 43.03 -2.86
C CYS A 22 -18.69 41.75 -3.69
N GLN A 23 -17.59 41.02 -3.83
CA GLN A 23 -17.54 39.68 -4.43
C GLN A 23 -17.09 38.57 -3.45
N GLN A 24 -17.10 38.81 -2.15
CA GLN A 24 -16.71 37.81 -1.14
C GLN A 24 -17.83 36.93 -0.52
N PRO A 25 -19.16 37.15 -0.72
CA PRO A 25 -20.13 36.25 -0.07
C PRO A 25 -20.46 34.97 -0.84
N GLN A 26 -20.05 34.81 -2.10
CA GLN A 26 -20.43 33.63 -2.89
C GLN A 26 -19.44 32.45 -2.75
N GLU A 27 -18.16 32.70 -2.56
CA GLU A 27 -17.17 31.63 -2.34
C GLU A 27 -17.25 31.00 -0.93
N GLU A 28 -17.54 31.83 0.07
CA GLU A 28 -17.74 31.32 1.45
C GLU A 28 -19.06 30.53 1.59
N ALA A 29 -20.12 30.88 0.86
CA ALA A 29 -21.36 30.14 0.84
C ALA A 29 -21.23 28.77 0.15
N GLN A 30 -20.49 28.70 -0.96
CA GLN A 30 -20.25 27.43 -1.67
C GLN A 30 -19.36 26.45 -0.87
N THR A 31 -18.38 26.95 -0.12
CA THR A 31 -17.56 26.12 0.76
C THR A 31 -18.29 25.65 2.00
N GLN A 32 -19.23 26.43 2.53
CA GLN A 32 -20.09 26.01 3.62
C GLN A 32 -21.13 24.97 3.20
N ASP A 33 -21.79 25.16 2.05
CA ASP A 33 -22.74 24.19 1.51
C ASP A 33 -22.06 22.83 1.20
N GLN A 34 -20.82 22.83 0.68
CA GLN A 34 -20.07 21.59 0.43
C GLN A 34 -19.61 20.91 1.74
N ALA A 35 -19.25 21.68 2.75
CA ALA A 35 -18.89 21.14 4.06
C ALA A 35 -20.12 20.60 4.82
N GLU A 36 -21.27 21.23 4.67
CA GLU A 36 -22.53 20.75 5.27
C GLU A 36 -23.06 19.50 4.54
N ASP A 37 -22.93 19.41 3.21
CA ASP A 37 -23.28 18.21 2.44
C ASP A 37 -22.35 17.03 2.80
N GLN A 38 -21.04 17.26 2.93
CA GLN A 38 -20.10 16.22 3.37
C GLN A 38 -20.34 15.79 4.82
N ALA A 39 -20.68 16.72 5.72
CA ALA A 39 -21.02 16.41 7.09
C ALA A 39 -22.36 15.66 7.22
N GLN A 40 -23.34 15.97 6.35
CA GLN A 40 -24.61 15.25 6.30
C GLN A 40 -24.44 13.84 5.71
N ASP A 41 -23.58 13.66 4.72
CA ASP A 41 -23.28 12.35 4.12
C ASP A 41 -22.53 11.46 5.12
N GLN A 42 -21.57 12.01 5.85
CA GLN A 42 -20.88 11.32 6.96
C GLN A 42 -21.84 10.97 8.12
N THR A 43 -22.78 11.84 8.44
CA THR A 43 -23.77 11.56 9.50
C THR A 43 -24.79 10.51 9.06
N GLN A 44 -25.16 10.45 7.77
CA GLN A 44 -26.00 9.39 7.22
C GLN A 44 -25.25 8.06 7.09
N ALA A 45 -23.95 8.08 6.80
CA ALA A 45 -23.13 6.87 6.78
C ALA A 45 -22.98 6.23 8.18
N GLN A 46 -22.99 7.04 9.25
CA GLN A 46 -22.94 6.53 10.65
C GLN A 46 -24.24 5.90 11.12
N GLU A 47 -25.37 6.10 10.46
CA GLU A 47 -26.66 5.47 10.80
C GLU A 47 -26.94 4.16 10.04
N ARG A 48 -26.12 3.84 9.01
CA ARG A 48 -26.29 2.59 8.24
C ARG A 48 -25.62 1.44 8.95
N VAL A 49 -26.36 0.36 9.14
CA VAL A 49 -25.84 -0.90 9.70
C VAL A 49 -25.30 -1.73 8.53
N GLN A 50 -24.02 -2.10 8.59
CA GLN A 50 -23.45 -2.99 7.59
C GLN A 50 -24.05 -4.39 7.74
N ALA A 51 -24.50 -4.97 6.64
CA ALA A 51 -25.03 -6.32 6.62
C ALA A 51 -23.91 -7.33 6.93
N MET A 52 -24.26 -8.33 7.76
CA MET A 52 -23.35 -9.39 8.20
C MET A 52 -23.85 -10.74 7.71
N ASP A 53 -22.93 -11.69 7.54
CA ASP A 53 -23.31 -13.09 7.36
C ASP A 53 -23.67 -13.75 8.71
N GLU A 54 -23.99 -15.05 8.67
CA GLU A 54 -24.36 -15.83 9.86
C GLU A 54 -23.22 -16.00 10.88
N ASN A 55 -21.97 -15.76 10.49
CA ASN A 55 -20.79 -15.83 11.34
C ASN A 55 -20.33 -14.44 11.86
N GLY A 56 -21.04 -13.38 11.47
CA GLY A 56 -20.69 -12.01 11.83
C GLY A 56 -19.60 -11.39 10.95
N ALA A 57 -19.35 -11.94 9.76
CA ALA A 57 -18.47 -11.31 8.80
C ALA A 57 -19.22 -10.23 8.01
N PRO A 58 -18.65 -9.01 7.86
CA PRO A 58 -19.25 -7.96 7.06
C PRO A 58 -19.32 -8.35 5.58
N LEU A 59 -20.46 -8.04 4.95
CA LEU A 59 -20.71 -8.35 3.55
C LEU A 59 -20.25 -7.22 2.64
N PHE A 60 -19.69 -7.61 1.50
CA PHE A 60 -19.20 -6.71 0.46
C PHE A 60 -19.76 -7.06 -0.91
N GLN A 61 -19.93 -6.03 -1.75
CA GLN A 61 -20.25 -6.19 -3.17
C GLN A 61 -19.23 -5.44 -4.02
N VAL A 62 -18.85 -6.02 -5.16
CA VAL A 62 -17.95 -5.34 -6.10
C VAL A 62 -18.67 -4.20 -6.82
N ASP A 63 -18.01 -3.05 -6.99
CA ASP A 63 -18.39 -2.07 -8.00
C ASP A 63 -17.78 -2.50 -9.36
N PRO A 64 -18.60 -3.02 -10.30
CA PRO A 64 -18.06 -3.53 -11.56
C PRO A 64 -17.65 -2.43 -12.53
N PHE A 65 -17.90 -1.17 -12.22
CA PHE A 65 -17.61 0.00 -13.07
C PHE A 65 -16.43 0.83 -12.56
N TRP A 66 -15.93 0.53 -11.36
CA TRP A 66 -14.78 1.21 -10.77
C TRP A 66 -13.47 0.37 -10.94
N PRO A 67 -12.35 0.98 -11.34
CA PRO A 67 -12.26 2.27 -11.99
C PRO A 67 -12.72 2.16 -13.45
N GLY A 68 -13.16 3.28 -14.03
CA GLY A 68 -13.39 3.36 -15.45
C GLY A 68 -12.08 3.24 -16.26
N PRO A 69 -12.14 3.35 -17.59
CA PRO A 69 -10.96 3.33 -18.43
C PRO A 69 -9.97 4.44 -18.05
N LEU A 70 -8.68 4.07 -17.91
CA LEU A 70 -7.63 5.04 -17.63
C LEU A 70 -7.49 6.07 -18.75
N PRO A 71 -7.18 7.36 -18.43
CA PRO A 71 -6.98 8.39 -19.42
C PRO A 71 -5.77 8.09 -20.32
N ASN A 72 -5.59 8.84 -21.40
CA ASN A 72 -4.45 8.75 -22.30
C ASN A 72 -4.17 7.35 -22.87
N ARG A 73 -5.18 6.46 -22.83
CA ARG A 73 -5.06 5.04 -23.19
C ARG A 73 -4.02 4.29 -22.35
N TRP A 74 -3.79 4.71 -21.12
CA TRP A 74 -2.86 4.03 -20.22
C TRP A 74 -3.25 2.58 -19.99
N SER A 75 -2.24 1.71 -20.02
CA SER A 75 -2.41 0.30 -19.73
C SER A 75 -2.23 0.04 -18.24
N MET A 76 -3.26 -0.48 -17.58
CA MET A 76 -3.11 -1.05 -16.23
C MET A 76 -2.27 -2.32 -16.34
N GLN A 77 -1.28 -2.43 -15.49
CA GLN A 77 -0.42 -3.60 -15.36
C GLN A 77 -0.46 -4.12 -13.92
N GLN A 78 0.61 -4.71 -13.42
CA GLN A 78 0.63 -5.28 -12.08
C GLN A 78 0.47 -4.22 -10.99
N VAL A 79 -0.59 -4.32 -10.19
CA VAL A 79 -0.85 -3.43 -9.05
C VAL A 79 -0.30 -4.08 -7.78
N THR A 80 0.80 -3.52 -7.25
CA THR A 80 1.59 -4.16 -6.18
C THR A 80 1.56 -3.44 -4.84
N GLY A 81 1.03 -2.24 -4.78
CA GLY A 81 0.82 -1.47 -3.55
C GLY A 81 -0.40 -0.58 -3.71
N ILE A 82 -1.20 -0.49 -2.67
CA ILE A 82 -2.33 0.43 -2.56
C ILE A 82 -2.29 1.06 -1.17
N HIS A 83 -2.58 2.34 -1.10
CA HIS A 83 -2.82 3.08 0.12
C HIS A 83 -3.96 4.06 -0.10
N VAL A 84 -4.86 4.17 0.86
CA VAL A 84 -5.88 5.21 0.87
C VAL A 84 -5.49 6.23 1.93
N ASP A 85 -5.33 7.48 1.53
CA ASP A 85 -4.91 8.53 2.43
C ASP A 85 -6.09 9.12 3.24
N HIS A 86 -5.79 10.04 4.14
CA HIS A 86 -6.77 10.69 5.03
C HIS A 86 -7.81 11.57 4.30
N MET A 87 -7.66 11.77 3.00
CA MET A 87 -8.63 12.46 2.13
C MET A 87 -9.37 11.48 1.20
N ASP A 88 -9.30 10.18 1.49
CA ASP A 88 -9.84 9.10 0.67
C ASP A 88 -9.30 9.05 -0.76
N ILE A 89 -8.10 9.59 -0.99
CA ILE A 89 -7.40 9.41 -2.26
C ILE A 89 -6.73 8.04 -2.29
N VAL A 90 -7.05 7.26 -3.32
CA VAL A 90 -6.53 5.91 -3.55
C VAL A 90 -5.23 5.99 -4.33
N TRP A 91 -4.10 5.87 -3.66
CA TRP A 91 -2.76 5.79 -4.23
C TRP A 91 -2.41 4.36 -4.56
N PHE A 92 -1.91 4.09 -5.75
CA PHE A 92 -1.48 2.75 -6.11
C PHE A 92 -0.24 2.73 -7.01
N LEU A 93 0.49 1.64 -6.90
CA LEU A 93 1.66 1.34 -7.71
C LEU A 93 1.26 0.47 -8.88
N ASN A 94 1.58 0.91 -10.07
CA ASN A 94 1.43 0.15 -11.30
C ASN A 94 2.80 -0.18 -11.88
N ARG A 95 3.08 -1.44 -12.18
CA ARG A 95 4.33 -1.86 -12.83
C ARG A 95 4.11 -2.00 -14.34
N PRO A 96 4.28 -0.94 -15.14
CA PRO A 96 3.99 -0.98 -16.57
C PRO A 96 4.93 -1.89 -17.36
N ASN A 97 6.10 -2.23 -16.79
CA ASN A 97 7.04 -3.19 -17.38
C ASN A 97 6.68 -4.65 -17.05
N GLY A 98 5.57 -4.89 -16.33
CA GLY A 98 5.03 -6.22 -16.06
C GLY A 98 4.28 -6.85 -17.24
N ALA A 99 4.23 -6.19 -18.40
CA ALA A 99 3.65 -6.75 -19.62
C ALA A 99 4.44 -7.97 -20.09
N GLU A 100 3.75 -9.06 -20.38
CA GLU A 100 4.33 -10.33 -20.78
C GLU A 100 3.66 -10.87 -22.05
N GLY A 101 4.41 -11.61 -22.85
CA GLY A 101 3.87 -12.32 -24.02
C GLY A 101 3.26 -11.39 -25.05
N ASP A 102 1.97 -11.59 -25.35
CA ASP A 102 1.22 -10.82 -26.34
C ASP A 102 0.83 -9.41 -25.87
N GLU A 103 0.87 -9.13 -24.57
CA GLU A 103 0.64 -7.78 -24.02
C GLU A 103 1.75 -6.79 -24.39
N ILE A 104 2.98 -7.25 -24.61
CA ILE A 104 4.12 -6.42 -25.05
C ILE A 104 3.80 -5.73 -26.38
N ALA A 105 3.04 -6.42 -27.25
CA ALA A 105 2.58 -5.83 -28.50
C ALA A 105 1.58 -4.66 -28.31
N GLY A 106 0.98 -4.55 -27.12
CA GLY A 106 0.01 -3.52 -26.78
C GLY A 106 0.58 -2.10 -26.55
N GLY A 107 1.89 -1.89 -26.72
CA GLY A 107 2.41 -0.53 -26.79
C GLY A 107 3.03 0.01 -25.51
N VAL A 108 3.56 -0.85 -24.64
CA VAL A 108 4.34 -0.40 -23.46
C VAL A 108 5.76 0.05 -23.80
N GLU A 109 6.22 -0.18 -25.04
CA GLU A 109 7.55 0.23 -25.53
C GLU A 109 7.43 1.26 -26.66
N GLU A 110 8.33 2.22 -26.68
CA GLU A 110 8.46 3.18 -27.78
C GLU A 110 9.49 2.69 -28.84
N PRO A 111 9.19 2.85 -30.14
CA PRO A 111 7.94 3.38 -30.72
C PRO A 111 6.80 2.39 -30.57
N TYR A 112 5.61 2.91 -30.21
CA TYR A 112 4.40 2.07 -30.05
C TYR A 112 4.07 1.33 -31.36
N ARG A 113 3.93 0.01 -31.25
CA ARG A 113 3.65 -0.85 -32.42
C ARG A 113 2.16 -0.98 -32.72
N MET A 114 1.29 -0.64 -31.75
CA MET A 114 -0.15 -0.76 -31.84
C MET A 114 -0.84 0.51 -31.31
N ALA A 115 -2.04 0.77 -31.73
CA ALA A 115 -2.80 1.96 -31.35
C ALA A 115 -3.62 1.79 -30.09
N CYS A 116 -3.59 0.61 -29.41
CA CYS A 116 -4.49 0.33 -28.29
C CYS A 116 -4.12 1.14 -27.03
N CYS A 117 -2.86 1.14 -26.67
CA CYS A 117 -2.45 1.45 -25.33
C CYS A 117 -1.13 2.24 -25.30
N THR A 118 -0.91 2.91 -24.18
CA THR A 118 0.35 3.57 -23.85
C THR A 118 0.81 3.14 -22.45
N LYS A 119 2.10 3.24 -22.20
CA LYS A 119 2.67 3.03 -20.87
C LYS A 119 2.07 4.06 -19.90
N SER A 120 1.59 3.62 -18.75
CA SER A 120 1.13 4.51 -17.68
C SER A 120 2.28 4.91 -16.75
N PRO A 121 2.14 5.97 -15.97
CA PRO A 121 2.98 6.22 -14.81
C PRO A 121 2.98 5.05 -13.81
N GLU A 122 4.00 4.99 -12.97
CA GLU A 122 4.16 3.93 -11.97
C GLU A 122 3.49 4.24 -10.64
N VAL A 123 3.26 5.52 -10.33
CA VAL A 123 2.47 5.99 -9.20
C VAL A 123 1.24 6.69 -9.74
N ILE A 124 0.08 6.25 -9.35
CA ILE A 124 -1.21 6.81 -9.75
C ILE A 124 -2.07 7.02 -8.51
N ALA A 125 -2.79 8.13 -8.47
CA ALA A 125 -3.75 8.44 -7.42
C ALA A 125 -5.09 8.80 -8.03
N MET A 126 -6.17 8.26 -7.48
CA MET A 126 -7.55 8.48 -7.87
C MET A 126 -8.37 8.96 -6.67
N ASP A 127 -9.36 9.78 -6.92
CA ASP A 127 -10.43 10.01 -5.95
C ASP A 127 -11.42 8.83 -5.93
N VAL A 128 -12.41 8.90 -5.05
CA VAL A 128 -13.43 7.83 -4.88
C VAL A 128 -14.25 7.57 -6.13
N ASP A 129 -14.36 8.57 -7.02
CA ASP A 129 -15.05 8.50 -8.31
C ASP A 129 -14.15 8.04 -9.47
N ALA A 130 -12.92 7.62 -9.16
CA ALA A 130 -11.88 7.19 -10.08
C ALA A 130 -11.34 8.29 -11.01
N ASN A 131 -11.48 9.57 -10.66
CA ASN A 131 -10.77 10.63 -11.36
C ASN A 131 -9.30 10.62 -10.97
N ILE A 132 -8.39 10.68 -11.96
CA ILE A 132 -6.96 10.77 -11.69
C ILE A 132 -6.62 12.14 -11.11
N VAL A 133 -6.10 12.17 -9.90
CA VAL A 133 -5.66 13.40 -9.20
C VAL A 133 -4.15 13.59 -9.27
N HIS A 134 -3.38 12.50 -9.24
CA HIS A 134 -1.93 12.52 -9.45
C HIS A 134 -1.50 11.32 -10.30
N ALA A 135 -0.48 11.50 -11.13
CA ALA A 135 0.11 10.42 -11.91
C ALA A 135 1.54 10.79 -12.32
N TRP A 136 2.53 10.06 -11.81
CA TRP A 136 3.95 10.30 -12.04
C TRP A 136 4.80 9.04 -11.79
N GLY A 137 6.08 9.13 -12.06
CA GLY A 137 7.05 8.08 -11.81
C GLY A 137 7.24 7.13 -12.97
N ASP A 138 8.51 6.83 -13.22
CA ASP A 138 9.01 5.83 -14.16
C ASP A 138 10.41 5.41 -13.74
N ALA A 139 11.01 4.49 -14.48
CA ALA A 139 12.33 3.95 -14.18
C ALA A 139 13.47 5.00 -14.16
N ASP A 140 13.27 6.16 -14.78
CA ASP A 140 14.24 7.25 -14.86
C ASP A 140 13.91 8.43 -13.93
N HIS A 141 12.82 8.31 -13.17
CA HIS A 141 12.35 9.37 -12.28
C HIS A 141 13.35 9.75 -11.18
N HIS A 142 14.09 8.76 -10.68
CA HIS A 142 15.18 8.95 -9.71
C HIS A 142 16.24 7.87 -9.89
N PRO A 143 17.57 8.16 -9.72
CA PRO A 143 18.64 7.16 -9.86
C PRO A 143 18.43 5.89 -9.02
N ASN A 144 17.82 6.05 -7.86
CA ASN A 144 17.48 4.96 -6.94
C ASN A 144 16.02 4.52 -7.03
N TRP A 145 15.33 4.80 -8.14
CA TRP A 145 13.94 4.38 -8.32
C TRP A 145 13.82 2.86 -8.21
N PRO A 146 12.92 2.33 -7.33
CA PRO A 146 12.82 0.91 -7.11
C PRO A 146 12.14 0.22 -8.29
N ARG A 147 12.83 -0.72 -8.92
CA ARG A 147 12.26 -1.48 -10.04
C ARG A 147 11.23 -2.51 -9.61
N GLY A 148 11.36 -3.01 -8.38
CA GLY A 148 10.42 -3.93 -7.77
C GLY A 148 9.47 -3.22 -6.81
N LEU A 149 8.65 -2.27 -7.31
CA LEU A 149 7.70 -1.50 -6.50
C LEU A 149 6.82 -2.40 -5.62
N GLN A 150 6.69 -2.05 -4.33
CA GLN A 150 5.94 -2.84 -3.34
C GLN A 150 5.02 -2.01 -2.45
N THR A 151 5.48 -0.85 -1.99
CA THR A 151 4.78 -0.06 -0.99
C THR A 151 4.63 1.37 -1.47
N VAL A 152 3.42 1.91 -1.34
CA VAL A 152 3.14 3.34 -1.46
C VAL A 152 2.36 3.76 -0.23
N ILE A 153 2.73 4.89 0.37
CA ILE A 153 2.00 5.52 1.48
C ILE A 153 2.02 7.02 1.26
N ALA A 154 0.84 7.65 1.20
CA ALA A 154 0.72 9.10 1.25
C ALA A 154 0.49 9.53 2.69
N ASP A 155 1.40 10.36 3.23
CA ASP A 155 1.33 10.81 4.61
C ASP A 155 0.43 12.05 4.77
N ARG A 156 0.09 12.37 6.03
CA ARG A 156 -0.75 13.52 6.39
C ARG A 156 -0.04 14.86 6.16
N ASP A 157 1.30 14.84 6.04
CA ASP A 157 2.11 16.04 5.80
C ASP A 157 2.17 16.42 4.31
N GLY A 158 1.53 15.64 3.44
CA GLY A 158 1.46 15.90 2.00
C GLY A 158 2.60 15.30 1.20
N TYR A 159 3.26 14.26 1.70
CA TYR A 159 4.29 13.53 0.98
C TYR A 159 3.84 12.12 0.62
N VAL A 160 4.50 11.54 -0.38
CA VAL A 160 4.29 10.18 -0.85
C VAL A 160 5.58 9.40 -0.72
N TRP A 161 5.50 8.28 0.00
CA TRP A 161 6.60 7.37 0.22
C TRP A 161 6.45 6.18 -0.71
N VAL A 162 7.51 5.88 -1.47
CA VAL A 162 7.52 4.77 -2.42
C VAL A 162 8.65 3.81 -2.07
N GLY A 163 8.31 2.56 -1.86
CA GLY A 163 9.25 1.50 -1.55
C GLY A 163 9.24 0.36 -2.55
N GLY A 164 10.38 -0.26 -2.71
CA GLY A 164 10.51 -1.44 -3.55
C GLY A 164 11.73 -2.26 -3.24
N LEU A 165 11.79 -3.44 -3.86
CA LEU A 165 12.82 -4.45 -3.64
C LEU A 165 13.92 -4.35 -4.69
N ALA A 166 14.88 -5.28 -4.60
CA ALA A 166 16.03 -5.40 -5.50
C ALA A 166 15.69 -5.13 -6.99
N PRO A 167 16.66 -4.61 -7.76
CA PRO A 167 18.05 -4.37 -7.37
C PRO A 167 18.32 -3.08 -6.59
N GLN A 168 17.37 -2.15 -6.57
CA GLN A 168 17.44 -0.92 -5.80
C GLN A 168 16.44 -0.99 -4.63
N ASP A 169 16.81 -1.71 -3.57
CA ASP A 169 16.04 -1.67 -2.32
C ASP A 169 16.01 -0.24 -1.78
N SER A 170 14.87 0.42 -1.92
CA SER A 170 14.73 1.84 -1.59
C SER A 170 13.43 2.17 -0.93
N ILE A 171 13.48 3.21 -0.11
CA ILE A 171 12.33 3.97 0.36
C ILE A 171 12.61 5.42 -0.03
N LEU A 172 11.82 5.94 -0.96
CA LEU A 172 11.96 7.30 -1.47
C LEU A 172 10.74 8.12 -1.07
N LYS A 173 10.97 9.36 -0.61
CA LYS A 173 9.93 10.32 -0.26
C LYS A 173 9.84 11.39 -1.34
N PHE A 174 8.62 11.70 -1.75
CA PHE A 174 8.29 12.69 -2.79
C PHE A 174 7.20 13.63 -2.29
N THR A 175 7.02 14.78 -2.95
CA THR A 175 5.77 15.55 -2.85
C THR A 175 4.63 14.76 -3.55
N ARG A 176 3.39 15.21 -3.38
CA ARG A 176 2.24 14.59 -4.10
C ARG A 176 2.37 14.70 -5.61
N GLU A 177 3.06 15.72 -6.12
CA GLU A 177 3.34 15.97 -7.53
C GLU A 177 4.51 15.15 -8.07
N GLY A 178 5.23 14.41 -7.19
CA GLY A 178 6.36 13.54 -7.58
C GLY A 178 7.72 14.22 -7.51
N GLU A 179 7.85 15.40 -6.89
CA GLU A 179 9.17 16.01 -6.69
C GLU A 179 9.92 15.30 -5.56
N PHE A 180 11.17 14.90 -5.83
CA PHE A 180 11.99 14.17 -4.88
C PHE A 180 12.30 15.00 -3.62
N VAL A 181 12.16 14.38 -2.46
CA VAL A 181 12.43 14.99 -1.14
C VAL A 181 13.57 14.29 -0.42
N TRP A 182 13.51 12.95 -0.30
CA TRP A 182 14.45 12.21 0.52
C TRP A 182 14.60 10.74 0.10
N ASP A 183 15.81 10.20 0.21
CA ASP A 183 16.12 8.76 0.10
C ASP A 183 16.40 8.22 1.51
N PHE A 184 15.45 7.45 2.05
CA PHE A 184 15.48 6.99 3.42
C PHE A 184 16.47 5.86 3.64
N GLY A 185 17.29 6.02 4.71
CA GLY A 185 18.23 5.02 5.17
C GLY A 185 19.46 4.86 4.28
N ARG A 186 20.56 4.45 4.88
CA ARG A 186 21.83 4.23 4.17
C ARG A 186 21.75 2.96 3.33
N ARG A 187 22.45 3.00 2.20
CA ARG A 187 22.61 1.86 1.29
C ARG A 187 24.02 1.29 1.41
N PRO A 188 24.18 -0.01 1.10
CA PRO A 188 25.51 -0.55 0.85
C PRO A 188 26.23 0.26 -0.22
N PRO A 189 27.56 0.40 -0.15
CA PRO A 189 28.34 0.95 -1.25
C PRO A 189 28.10 0.16 -2.55
N GLU A 190 28.15 0.85 -3.69
CA GLU A 190 27.92 0.21 -5.00
C GLU A 190 28.86 -0.99 -5.22
N GLY A 191 28.30 -2.13 -5.63
CA GLY A 191 29.02 -3.37 -5.86
C GLY A 191 29.38 -4.17 -4.61
N VAL A 192 29.02 -3.70 -3.43
CA VAL A 192 29.22 -4.44 -2.17
C VAL A 192 27.99 -5.27 -1.87
N GLN A 193 28.14 -6.59 -1.83
CA GLN A 193 27.14 -7.47 -1.23
C GLN A 193 27.34 -7.49 0.27
N MET A 194 26.33 -7.05 1.02
CA MET A 194 26.31 -7.20 2.48
C MET A 194 25.93 -8.63 2.82
N GLU A 195 26.64 -9.21 3.76
CA GLU A 195 26.14 -10.40 4.45
C GLU A 195 24.94 -10.00 5.35
N GLU A 196 24.02 -10.92 5.56
CA GLU A 196 22.90 -10.72 6.47
C GLU A 196 23.43 -10.60 7.90
N ASP A 197 23.36 -9.40 8.46
CA ASP A 197 23.73 -9.10 9.85
C ASP A 197 22.49 -8.54 10.57
N ASN A 198 21.93 -9.34 11.46
CA ASN A 198 20.74 -8.97 12.21
C ASN A 198 21.01 -7.87 13.26
N ALA A 199 22.25 -7.60 13.62
CA ALA A 199 22.65 -6.51 14.50
C ALA A 199 22.89 -5.19 13.73
N GLU A 200 23.06 -5.22 12.39
CA GLU A 200 23.25 -4.02 11.57
C GLU A 200 21.95 -3.22 11.47
N THR A 201 21.95 -1.98 11.86
CA THR A 201 20.79 -1.10 11.86
C THR A 201 21.00 0.21 11.09
N GLU A 202 22.21 0.49 10.60
CA GLU A 202 22.51 1.70 9.85
C GLU A 202 22.41 1.51 8.33
N VAL A 203 22.91 0.38 7.84
CA VAL A 203 22.93 0.06 6.41
C VAL A 203 21.87 -0.99 6.11
N LEU A 204 20.85 -0.59 5.37
CA LEU A 204 19.67 -1.43 5.13
C LEU A 204 19.62 -1.98 3.70
N THR A 205 19.44 -3.29 3.62
CA THR A 205 18.98 -3.99 2.41
C THR A 205 17.54 -4.48 2.65
N GLN A 206 16.79 -4.82 1.59
CA GLN A 206 15.41 -5.34 1.69
C GLN A 206 14.46 -4.48 2.53
N LYS A 207 14.51 -3.15 2.35
CA LYS A 207 13.71 -2.19 3.12
C LYS A 207 12.42 -1.73 2.45
N GLY A 208 12.10 -2.21 1.27
CA GLY A 208 10.97 -1.72 0.46
C GLY A 208 9.57 -2.09 0.97
N ARG A 209 9.46 -2.83 2.08
CA ARG A 209 8.20 -3.13 2.78
C ARG A 209 8.20 -2.43 4.12
N PHE A 210 7.36 -1.44 4.27
CA PHE A 210 7.31 -0.59 5.46
C PHE A 210 5.90 -0.09 5.73
N GLN A 211 5.69 0.42 6.95
CA GLN A 211 4.50 1.12 7.40
C GLN A 211 4.90 2.38 8.13
N LEU A 212 4.07 3.42 8.04
CA LEU A 212 4.25 4.69 8.77
C LEU A 212 3.26 4.76 9.94
N ASP A 213 3.77 4.91 11.13
CA ASP A 213 3.02 5.38 12.28
C ASP A 213 3.16 6.90 12.35
N GLN A 214 2.19 7.60 11.80
CA GLN A 214 2.27 9.04 11.65
C GLN A 214 2.00 9.79 12.96
N ASP A 215 1.36 9.16 13.92
CA ASP A 215 1.10 9.74 15.24
C ASP A 215 2.35 9.71 16.12
N GLU A 216 3.10 8.60 16.10
CA GLU A 216 4.37 8.45 16.81
C GLU A 216 5.57 8.94 15.99
N ARG A 217 5.37 9.36 14.75
CA ARG A 217 6.42 9.75 13.80
C ARG A 217 7.46 8.64 13.61
N GLU A 218 6.99 7.42 13.34
CA GLU A 218 7.82 6.24 13.19
C GLU A 218 7.62 5.55 11.84
N ILE A 219 8.68 4.95 11.32
CA ILE A 219 8.64 4.04 10.18
C ILE A 219 9.06 2.65 10.63
N TYR A 220 8.19 1.70 10.40
CA TYR A 220 8.39 0.28 10.67
C TYR A 220 8.80 -0.42 9.37
N ILE A 221 9.93 -1.09 9.36
CA ILE A 221 10.51 -1.72 8.17
C ILE A 221 10.65 -3.21 8.40
N ILE A 222 10.14 -4.01 7.47
CA ILE A 222 10.50 -5.44 7.39
C ILE A 222 11.89 -5.54 6.75
N ASN A 223 12.81 -6.15 7.49
CA ASN A 223 14.17 -6.36 7.04
C ASN A 223 14.65 -7.77 7.40
N TRP A 224 14.73 -8.66 6.41
CA TRP A 224 15.08 -10.07 6.62
C TRP A 224 14.11 -10.76 7.61
N LYS A 225 14.63 -11.22 8.78
CA LYS A 225 13.89 -11.90 9.85
C LYS A 225 13.56 -10.98 11.02
N ARG A 226 13.45 -9.67 10.79
CA ARG A 226 13.29 -8.67 11.84
C ARG A 226 12.39 -7.50 11.40
N VAL A 227 11.84 -6.84 12.39
CA VAL A 227 11.23 -5.52 12.26
C VAL A 227 12.21 -4.49 12.80
N LEU A 228 12.43 -3.42 12.07
CA LEU A 228 13.25 -2.28 12.49
C LEU A 228 12.38 -1.03 12.49
N VAL A 229 12.52 -0.22 13.53
CA VAL A 229 11.76 1.01 13.72
C VAL A 229 12.70 2.19 13.77
N TYR A 230 12.40 3.20 12.97
CA TYR A 230 13.17 4.44 12.87
C TYR A 230 12.26 5.64 13.05
N ASP A 231 12.87 6.75 13.43
CA ASP A 231 12.22 8.05 13.37
C ASP A 231 12.00 8.44 11.90
N MET A 232 10.75 8.78 11.53
CA MET A 232 10.41 9.05 10.12
C MET A 232 10.88 10.42 9.63
N ASP A 233 11.33 11.31 10.52
CA ASP A 233 11.80 12.65 10.18
C ASP A 233 13.32 12.74 10.11
N THR A 234 14.03 12.00 10.98
CA THR A 234 15.50 12.02 11.05
C THR A 234 16.16 10.79 10.46
N GLY A 235 15.45 9.65 10.40
CA GLY A 235 16.00 8.36 10.00
C GLY A 235 16.83 7.68 11.08
N ASP A 236 16.78 8.17 12.32
CA ASP A 236 17.51 7.57 13.44
C ASP A 236 16.84 6.26 13.88
N PHE A 237 17.66 5.23 14.11
CA PHE A 237 17.18 3.95 14.64
C PHE A 237 16.65 4.12 16.06
N LYS A 238 15.46 3.56 16.31
CA LYS A 238 14.81 3.61 17.63
C LYS A 238 14.82 2.25 18.33
N ARG A 239 14.44 1.18 17.66
CA ARG A 239 14.35 -0.18 18.18
C ARG A 239 14.13 -1.20 17.06
N GLY A 240 14.24 -2.48 17.39
CA GLY A 240 13.90 -3.58 16.48
C GLY A 240 13.80 -4.90 17.22
N TRP A 241 13.17 -5.88 16.56
CA TRP A 241 12.93 -7.21 17.13
C TRP A 241 12.76 -8.28 16.06
N GLY A 242 13.00 -9.52 16.45
CA GLY A 242 12.70 -10.72 15.69
C GLY A 242 11.33 -11.31 15.99
N GLY A 243 11.06 -12.50 15.47
CA GLY A 243 9.83 -13.23 15.78
C GLY A 243 9.64 -13.41 17.28
N HIS A 244 8.39 -13.40 17.75
CA HIS A 244 8.01 -13.45 19.17
C HIS A 244 8.75 -12.44 20.09
N GLY A 245 9.18 -11.29 19.51
CA GLY A 245 9.86 -10.24 20.28
C GLY A 245 11.33 -10.52 20.58
N MET A 246 11.95 -11.45 19.87
CA MET A 246 13.34 -11.82 20.06
C MET A 246 14.27 -10.60 19.88
N PRO A 247 15.23 -10.35 20.81
CA PRO A 247 16.24 -9.31 20.63
C PRO A 247 17.05 -9.50 19.35
N LEU A 248 17.48 -8.40 18.72
CA LEU A 248 18.18 -8.45 17.44
C LEU A 248 19.43 -9.31 17.45
N GLU A 249 20.19 -9.27 18.55
CA GLU A 249 21.42 -10.04 18.75
C GLU A 249 21.21 -11.54 18.95
N GLU A 250 19.97 -11.98 19.20
CA GLU A 250 19.62 -13.39 19.36
C GLU A 250 19.05 -14.01 18.08
N ILE A 251 18.77 -13.19 17.05
CA ILE A 251 18.25 -13.67 15.77
C ILE A 251 19.36 -14.43 15.04
N THR A 252 19.09 -15.69 14.68
CA THR A 252 20.03 -16.50 13.90
C THR A 252 19.68 -16.51 12.41
N ASN A 253 20.71 -16.67 11.58
CA ASN A 253 20.56 -16.84 10.13
C ASN A 253 20.46 -18.33 9.75
N ASP A 254 20.35 -19.21 10.72
CA ASP A 254 20.19 -20.65 10.48
C ASP A 254 18.98 -20.90 9.58
N PRO A 255 19.10 -21.80 8.60
CA PRO A 255 17.99 -22.18 7.75
C PRO A 255 16.85 -22.79 8.58
N ILE A 256 15.64 -22.27 8.41
CA ILE A 256 14.45 -22.89 8.98
C ILE A 256 14.17 -24.17 8.18
N PRO A 257 14.09 -25.33 8.83
CA PRO A 257 13.89 -26.59 8.15
C PRO A 257 12.57 -26.58 7.36
N PRO A 258 12.57 -27.13 6.13
CA PRO A 258 11.33 -27.39 5.43
C PRO A 258 10.51 -28.44 6.18
N TYR A 259 9.19 -28.47 5.92
CA TYR A 259 8.30 -29.49 6.45
C TYR A 259 7.62 -30.27 5.31
N GLU A 260 7.11 -31.46 5.62
CA GLU A 260 6.27 -32.19 4.70
C GLU A 260 4.81 -31.81 4.92
N TRP A 261 4.12 -31.41 3.84
CA TRP A 261 2.71 -31.05 3.90
C TRP A 261 1.85 -32.32 4.10
N ASP A 262 1.12 -32.36 5.18
CA ASP A 262 0.20 -33.45 5.54
C ASP A 262 -1.27 -33.01 5.64
N GLY A 263 -1.57 -31.77 5.22
CA GLY A 263 -2.89 -31.16 5.33
C GLY A 263 -3.06 -30.31 6.58
N THR A 264 -2.00 -30.14 7.38
CA THR A 264 -2.00 -29.31 8.58
C THR A 264 -1.01 -28.15 8.45
N ARG A 265 -1.14 -27.17 9.33
CA ARG A 265 -0.18 -26.06 9.38
C ARG A 265 1.23 -26.57 9.70
N PRO A 266 2.28 -25.83 9.26
CA PRO A 266 3.64 -26.20 9.60
C PRO A 266 3.88 -26.15 11.13
N PRO A 267 4.89 -26.86 11.64
CA PRO A 267 5.30 -26.77 13.04
C PRO A 267 5.54 -25.31 13.44
N GLU A 268 5.21 -24.99 14.68
CA GLU A 268 5.46 -23.64 15.22
C GLU A 268 6.93 -23.28 15.15
N GLU A 269 7.19 -22.03 14.81
CA GLU A 269 8.52 -21.45 14.74
C GLU A 269 8.48 -20.06 15.38
N PRO A 270 9.18 -19.82 16.51
CA PRO A 270 9.14 -18.50 17.15
C PRO A 270 9.78 -17.41 16.30
N ASN A 271 10.81 -17.75 15.50
CA ASN A 271 11.42 -16.81 14.58
C ASN A 271 10.47 -16.39 13.47
N PHE A 272 10.72 -15.23 12.88
CA PHE A 272 10.10 -14.90 11.61
C PHE A 272 10.53 -15.86 10.51
N VAL A 273 9.55 -16.39 9.78
CA VAL A 273 9.78 -17.28 8.65
C VAL A 273 9.62 -16.49 7.34
N PRO A 274 10.67 -16.37 6.55
CA PRO A 274 10.53 -15.74 5.23
C PRO A 274 9.54 -16.52 4.32
N ALA A 275 8.76 -15.87 3.45
CA ALA A 275 8.82 -14.44 3.15
C ALA A 275 7.83 -13.68 4.05
N MET A 276 8.34 -12.65 4.72
CA MET A 276 7.49 -11.65 5.38
C MET A 276 7.01 -10.66 4.32
N HIS A 277 5.71 -10.36 4.30
CA HIS A 277 5.11 -9.63 3.19
C HIS A 277 4.53 -8.27 3.54
N PHE A 278 4.02 -8.09 4.76
CA PHE A 278 3.42 -6.83 5.17
C PHE A 278 3.66 -6.54 6.65
N ILE A 279 3.55 -5.28 6.97
CA ILE A 279 3.50 -4.75 8.33
C ILE A 279 2.44 -3.66 8.36
N GLU A 280 1.54 -3.71 9.35
CA GLU A 280 0.47 -2.74 9.55
C GLU A 280 0.37 -2.38 11.03
N THR A 281 -0.14 -1.18 11.32
CA THR A 281 -0.34 -0.69 12.69
C THR A 281 -1.81 -0.36 12.92
N SER A 282 -2.33 -0.70 14.10
CA SER A 282 -3.69 -0.32 14.51
C SER A 282 -3.69 0.90 15.43
N ASP A 283 -4.84 1.57 15.52
CA ASP A 283 -5.00 2.80 16.31
C ASP A 283 -4.84 2.53 17.82
N ASP A 284 -5.11 1.31 18.28
CA ASP A 284 -4.88 0.89 19.66
C ASP A 284 -3.43 0.46 19.97
N GLY A 285 -2.51 0.67 19.01
CA GLY A 285 -1.08 0.52 19.22
C GLY A 285 -0.53 -0.89 19.02
N LEU A 286 -1.21 -1.74 18.25
CA LEU A 286 -0.69 -3.04 17.87
C LEU A 286 0.00 -3.00 16.49
N VAL A 287 1.00 -3.86 16.33
CA VAL A 287 1.77 -4.03 15.09
C VAL A 287 1.56 -5.45 14.58
N TYR A 288 1.13 -5.57 13.33
CA TYR A 288 0.81 -6.83 12.67
C TYR A 288 1.84 -7.13 11.60
N VAL A 289 2.50 -8.27 11.68
CA VAL A 289 3.55 -8.68 10.72
C VAL A 289 3.16 -10.00 10.07
N GLY A 290 2.95 -9.99 8.75
CA GLY A 290 2.46 -11.15 8.00
C GLY A 290 3.56 -11.97 7.35
N GLU A 291 3.52 -13.29 7.57
CA GLU A 291 4.49 -14.29 7.13
C GLU A 291 3.86 -15.34 6.22
N ARG A 292 4.19 -15.34 4.94
CA ARG A 292 3.80 -16.41 4.00
C ARG A 292 4.43 -17.74 4.38
N GLY A 293 5.64 -17.72 4.92
CA GLY A 293 6.36 -18.91 5.33
C GLY A 293 5.64 -19.76 6.38
N GLN A 294 4.69 -19.16 7.12
CA GLN A 294 3.90 -19.84 8.16
C GLN A 294 2.38 -19.71 7.96
N ASN A 295 1.90 -18.94 6.99
CA ASN A 295 0.50 -18.51 6.90
C ASN A 295 0.02 -17.85 8.20
N ARG A 296 0.89 -17.01 8.81
CA ARG A 296 0.74 -16.47 10.15
C ARG A 296 0.91 -14.96 10.16
N ILE A 297 0.15 -14.29 11.00
CA ILE A 297 0.35 -12.90 11.39
C ILE A 297 0.84 -12.92 12.84
N GLN A 298 2.03 -12.41 13.10
CA GLN A 298 2.48 -12.14 14.46
C GLN A 298 2.04 -10.76 14.90
N VAL A 299 1.46 -10.64 16.08
CA VAL A 299 0.97 -9.39 16.66
C VAL A 299 1.86 -8.96 17.81
N PHE A 300 2.25 -7.69 17.81
CA PHE A 300 3.14 -7.10 18.80
C PHE A 300 2.57 -5.81 19.38
N GLN A 301 3.05 -5.41 20.55
CA GLN A 301 3.00 -4.03 20.99
C GLN A 301 4.03 -3.19 20.19
N LYS A 302 3.91 -1.87 20.19
CA LYS A 302 4.84 -0.96 19.50
C LYS A 302 6.29 -1.06 20.00
N ASP A 303 6.51 -1.57 21.21
CA ASP A 303 7.85 -1.81 21.78
C ASP A 303 8.49 -3.12 21.36
N GLY A 304 7.78 -3.95 20.59
CA GLY A 304 8.22 -5.27 20.13
C GLY A 304 7.79 -6.43 21.04
N THR A 305 7.07 -6.17 22.13
CA THR A 305 6.52 -7.25 22.97
C THR A 305 5.49 -8.05 22.19
N TRP A 306 5.72 -9.34 22.02
CA TRP A 306 4.80 -10.26 21.34
C TRP A 306 3.49 -10.43 22.12
N VAL A 307 2.37 -10.46 21.38
CA VAL A 307 1.01 -10.56 21.93
C VAL A 307 0.38 -11.91 21.57
N GLN A 308 0.31 -12.21 20.27
CA GLN A 308 -0.31 -13.45 19.77
C GLN A 308 0.10 -13.76 18.32
N ASP A 309 -0.21 -14.98 17.90
CA ASP A 309 -0.18 -15.41 16.51
C ASP A 309 -1.60 -15.60 16.00
N ILE A 310 -1.87 -15.11 14.78
CA ILE A 310 -3.11 -15.33 14.04
C ILE A 310 -2.77 -16.16 12.80
N TYR A 311 -3.38 -17.33 12.65
CA TYR A 311 -3.20 -18.20 11.49
C TYR A 311 -4.35 -18.02 10.51
N VAL A 312 -4.01 -17.91 9.23
CA VAL A 312 -5.00 -17.70 8.15
C VAL A 312 -4.92 -18.84 7.16
N ALA A 313 -6.08 -19.42 6.80
CA ALA A 313 -6.20 -20.52 5.84
C ALA A 313 -5.19 -21.66 6.12
N GLU A 314 -5.20 -22.19 7.33
CA GLU A 314 -4.24 -23.20 7.84
C GLU A 314 -4.16 -24.48 6.98
N TRP A 315 -5.23 -24.76 6.22
CA TRP A 315 -5.28 -25.89 5.26
C TRP A 315 -4.56 -25.61 3.94
N THR A 316 -4.00 -24.43 3.73
CA THR A 316 -3.20 -24.13 2.55
C THR A 316 -1.71 -24.29 2.89
N PRO A 317 -0.92 -24.98 2.04
CA PRO A 317 0.50 -25.15 2.26
C PRO A 317 1.20 -23.80 2.47
N ALA A 318 2.01 -23.68 3.51
CA ALA A 318 2.84 -22.49 3.73
C ALA A 318 4.04 -22.45 2.77
N ASP A 319 4.60 -21.25 2.55
CA ASP A 319 5.70 -21.03 1.58
C ASP A 319 7.05 -21.62 2.06
N ARG A 320 7.07 -22.22 3.25
CA ARG A 320 8.24 -22.93 3.82
C ARG A 320 8.43 -24.36 3.30
N LEU A 321 7.56 -24.84 2.43
CA LEU A 321 7.76 -26.14 1.80
C LEU A 321 9.08 -26.21 1.04
N GLY A 322 9.76 -27.34 1.14
CA GLY A 322 11.04 -27.54 0.47
C GLY A 322 10.97 -27.47 -1.06
N PRO A 323 12.12 -27.51 -1.73
CA PRO A 323 12.27 -27.20 -3.17
C PRO A 323 11.38 -28.00 -4.12
N THR A 324 10.85 -29.12 -3.69
CA THR A 324 10.01 -29.99 -4.52
C THR A 324 8.52 -29.67 -4.50
N GLN A 325 8.06 -28.87 -3.53
CA GLN A 325 6.63 -28.61 -3.35
C GLN A 325 6.22 -27.17 -3.69
N CYS A 326 7.01 -26.18 -3.29
CA CYS A 326 6.70 -24.77 -3.53
C CYS A 326 7.86 -23.96 -4.11
N ALA A 327 9.09 -24.46 -4.01
CA ALA A 327 10.25 -23.77 -4.53
C ALA A 327 10.45 -24.05 -6.03
N GLY A 328 10.92 -23.03 -6.74
CA GLY A 328 11.25 -23.16 -8.15
C GLY A 328 10.09 -22.94 -9.10
N VAL A 329 9.01 -22.30 -8.64
CA VAL A 329 7.95 -21.83 -9.54
C VAL A 329 8.50 -20.68 -10.39
N THR A 330 9.37 -21.02 -11.32
CA THR A 330 9.82 -20.13 -12.39
C THR A 330 8.77 -20.01 -13.50
N THR A 331 7.81 -20.95 -13.53
CA THR A 331 6.64 -20.88 -14.40
C THR A 331 5.41 -21.26 -13.56
N ARG A 332 4.67 -20.29 -13.10
CA ARG A 332 3.48 -20.37 -12.24
C ARG A 332 2.31 -21.18 -12.80
N LYS A 333 2.55 -21.96 -13.83
CA LYS A 333 1.53 -22.79 -14.50
C LYS A 333 1.39 -24.21 -13.93
N GLU A 334 2.35 -24.68 -13.16
CA GLU A 334 2.49 -26.12 -12.91
C GLU A 334 2.53 -26.51 -11.43
N LEU A 335 2.58 -25.55 -10.48
CA LEU A 335 2.69 -25.88 -9.05
C LEU A 335 1.59 -25.20 -8.24
N PRO A 336 1.11 -25.86 -7.16
CA PRO A 336 0.21 -25.21 -6.21
C PRO A 336 0.90 -23.99 -5.62
N VAL A 337 0.15 -22.89 -5.53
CA VAL A 337 0.61 -21.69 -4.84
C VAL A 337 0.74 -22.02 -3.36
N CYS A 338 1.90 -21.73 -2.79
CA CYS A 338 2.16 -21.89 -1.38
C CYS A 338 2.26 -20.54 -0.69
N GLY A 339 1.72 -20.48 0.52
CA GLY A 339 1.62 -19.24 1.28
C GLY A 339 0.48 -18.35 0.81
N VAL A 340 -0.30 -17.87 1.74
CA VAL A 340 -1.57 -17.20 1.46
C VAL A 340 -1.46 -15.69 1.50
N MET A 341 -0.74 -15.14 2.48
CA MET A 341 -0.79 -13.72 2.83
C MET A 341 0.17 -12.87 2.00
N TYR A 342 -0.37 -11.95 1.24
CA TYR A 342 0.41 -10.97 0.49
C TYR A 342 0.29 -9.56 1.05
N LYS A 343 -0.88 -9.18 1.57
CA LYS A 343 -1.12 -7.89 2.19
C LYS A 343 -2.33 -8.02 3.14
N MET A 344 -2.47 -7.05 4.04
CA MET A 344 -3.59 -6.93 4.95
C MET A 344 -4.04 -5.46 5.01
N ALA A 345 -5.32 -5.26 5.24
CA ALA A 345 -5.86 -3.96 5.64
C ALA A 345 -6.68 -4.13 6.93
N ILE A 346 -6.72 -3.09 7.73
CA ILE A 346 -7.52 -3.03 8.96
C ILE A 346 -8.81 -2.29 8.64
N SER A 347 -9.94 -2.75 9.20
CA SER A 347 -11.23 -2.08 9.02
C SER A 347 -11.22 -0.66 9.61
N LYS A 348 -12.10 0.21 9.10
CA LYS A 348 -12.17 1.63 9.49
C LYS A 348 -13.30 1.93 10.49
N ASP A 349 -14.01 0.90 10.97
CA ASP A 349 -14.90 1.06 12.12
C ASP A 349 -14.09 1.54 13.35
N PRO A 350 -14.69 2.29 14.29
CA PRO A 350 -13.95 2.92 15.39
C PRO A 350 -13.12 1.96 16.25
N GLU A 351 -13.58 0.71 16.40
CA GLU A 351 -12.91 -0.35 17.15
C GLU A 351 -11.92 -1.16 16.30
N GLN A 352 -11.90 -0.92 14.96
CA GLN A 352 -11.06 -1.68 14.02
C GLN A 352 -11.26 -3.20 14.18
N ASN A 353 -12.50 -3.66 14.14
CA ASN A 353 -12.87 -5.02 14.50
C ASN A 353 -12.33 -6.11 13.56
N TYR A 354 -11.98 -5.77 12.31
CA TYR A 354 -11.66 -6.76 11.28
C TYR A 354 -10.28 -6.54 10.65
N LEU A 355 -9.63 -7.66 10.32
CA LEU A 355 -8.50 -7.71 9.41
C LEU A 355 -8.99 -8.29 8.07
N TYR A 356 -8.69 -7.60 6.98
CA TYR A 356 -8.94 -8.07 5.62
C TYR A 356 -7.63 -8.57 5.02
N VAL A 357 -7.50 -9.89 4.92
CA VAL A 357 -6.24 -10.53 4.51
C VAL A 357 -6.32 -10.98 3.06
N ALA A 358 -5.52 -10.36 2.21
CA ALA A 358 -5.41 -10.69 0.80
C ALA A 358 -4.66 -12.01 0.60
N ASP A 359 -5.36 -13.03 0.13
CA ASP A 359 -4.85 -14.37 -0.11
C ASP A 359 -4.74 -14.64 -1.61
N SER A 360 -3.51 -14.63 -2.10
CA SER A 360 -3.24 -14.92 -3.51
C SER A 360 -3.35 -16.39 -3.85
N GLY A 361 -3.13 -17.28 -2.89
CA GLY A 361 -3.22 -18.72 -3.06
C GLY A 361 -4.64 -19.19 -3.31
N ASN A 362 -5.57 -18.73 -2.48
CA ASN A 362 -6.98 -19.10 -2.54
C ASN A 362 -7.83 -18.09 -3.35
N SER A 363 -7.22 -17.02 -3.87
CA SER A 363 -7.91 -15.97 -4.64
C SER A 363 -9.08 -15.35 -3.86
N SER A 364 -8.87 -15.05 -2.58
CA SER A 364 -9.89 -14.60 -1.66
C SER A 364 -9.35 -13.50 -0.75
N VAL A 365 -10.24 -12.70 -0.20
CA VAL A 365 -9.96 -11.84 0.94
C VAL A 365 -10.61 -12.48 2.16
N TRP A 366 -9.81 -12.88 3.13
CA TRP A 366 -10.29 -13.40 4.41
C TRP A 366 -10.69 -12.27 5.32
N ILE A 367 -11.79 -12.45 6.04
CA ILE A 367 -12.29 -11.56 7.08
C ILE A 367 -12.00 -12.21 8.42
N VAL A 368 -11.10 -11.62 9.18
CA VAL A 368 -10.63 -12.15 10.45
C VAL A 368 -11.02 -11.19 11.57
N ASN A 369 -11.59 -11.70 12.66
CA ASN A 369 -11.78 -10.89 13.86
C ASN A 369 -10.40 -10.49 14.42
N ARG A 370 -10.16 -9.20 14.53
CA ARG A 370 -8.83 -8.66 14.85
C ARG A 370 -8.33 -9.08 16.23
N LEU A 371 -9.22 -9.13 17.22
CA LEU A 371 -8.82 -9.42 18.60
C LEU A 371 -8.73 -10.92 18.89
N SER A 372 -9.68 -11.71 18.39
CA SER A 372 -9.67 -13.16 18.63
C SER A 372 -8.78 -13.93 17.65
N GLY A 373 -8.47 -13.36 16.48
CA GLY A 373 -7.80 -14.05 15.38
C GLY A 373 -8.67 -15.07 14.64
N GLU A 374 -9.97 -15.14 14.94
CA GLU A 374 -10.89 -16.07 14.31
C GLU A 374 -11.25 -15.62 12.89
N THR A 375 -11.15 -16.54 11.93
CA THR A 375 -11.63 -16.31 10.56
C THR A 375 -13.14 -16.41 10.54
N LEU A 376 -13.82 -15.30 10.24
CA LEU A 376 -15.28 -15.21 10.21
C LEU A 376 -15.85 -15.58 8.85
N GLY A 377 -15.18 -15.20 7.76
CA GLY A 377 -15.64 -15.42 6.40
C GLY A 377 -14.62 -15.00 5.35
N SER A 378 -15.07 -14.95 4.10
CA SER A 378 -14.26 -14.44 2.99
C SER A 378 -15.15 -14.00 1.84
N PHE A 379 -14.58 -13.20 0.94
CA PHE A 379 -15.19 -12.86 -0.34
C PHE A 379 -14.19 -12.99 -1.49
N GLY A 380 -14.69 -12.96 -2.73
CA GLY A 380 -13.88 -13.15 -3.93
C GLY A 380 -14.08 -14.51 -4.57
N GLY A 381 -12.99 -15.22 -4.82
CA GLY A 381 -12.95 -16.52 -5.52
C GLY A 381 -12.23 -16.41 -6.85
N ASN A 382 -11.66 -17.52 -7.31
CA ASN A 382 -10.80 -17.56 -8.50
C ASN A 382 -11.53 -17.14 -9.78
N GLY A 383 -10.99 -16.18 -10.50
CA GLY A 383 -11.49 -15.76 -11.80
C GLY A 383 -11.08 -14.34 -12.21
N ARG A 384 -11.71 -13.83 -13.28
CA ARG A 384 -11.39 -12.53 -13.87
C ARG A 384 -12.60 -11.63 -14.09
N TYR A 385 -13.79 -12.08 -13.75
CA TYR A 385 -14.97 -11.21 -13.72
C TYR A 385 -14.91 -10.27 -12.52
N ALA A 386 -15.68 -9.20 -12.56
CA ALA A 386 -15.82 -8.32 -11.41
C ALA A 386 -16.24 -9.11 -10.16
N GLY A 387 -15.59 -8.85 -9.04
CA GLY A 387 -15.79 -9.59 -7.77
C GLY A 387 -15.03 -10.92 -7.67
N GLN A 388 -14.54 -11.48 -8.77
CA GLN A 388 -13.59 -12.58 -8.72
C GLN A 388 -12.16 -12.05 -8.60
N LEU A 389 -11.25 -12.83 -8.04
CA LEU A 389 -9.91 -12.43 -7.70
C LEU A 389 -8.87 -13.36 -8.31
N HIS A 390 -7.71 -12.80 -8.66
CA HIS A 390 -6.58 -13.57 -9.12
C HIS A 390 -5.26 -12.90 -8.71
N TRP A 391 -4.50 -13.56 -7.85
CA TRP A 391 -3.20 -13.10 -7.38
C TRP A 391 -3.23 -11.68 -6.80
N ILE A 392 -3.97 -11.53 -5.70
CA ILE A 392 -4.09 -10.27 -4.98
C ILE A 392 -2.74 -9.95 -4.33
N ASN A 393 -2.18 -8.79 -4.62
CA ASN A 393 -0.88 -8.37 -4.08
C ASN A 393 -0.98 -7.13 -3.16
N ALA A 394 -2.09 -6.39 -3.27
CA ALA A 394 -2.32 -5.19 -2.49
C ALA A 394 -3.79 -5.12 -2.05
N ILE A 395 -4.02 -4.53 -0.89
CA ILE A 395 -5.34 -4.25 -0.33
C ILE A 395 -5.27 -3.01 0.55
N ALA A 396 -6.31 -2.18 0.53
CA ALA A 396 -6.47 -1.03 1.42
C ALA A 396 -7.96 -0.75 1.66
N THR A 397 -8.27 0.06 2.67
CA THR A 397 -9.64 0.48 3.03
C THR A 397 -9.71 2.01 3.08
N ASP A 398 -10.84 2.59 2.67
CA ASP A 398 -11.15 4.01 2.84
C ASP A 398 -12.00 4.29 4.09
N SER A 399 -12.30 5.56 4.35
CA SER A 399 -13.07 5.99 5.52
C SER A 399 -14.53 5.52 5.50
N LEU A 400 -15.06 5.17 4.33
CA LEU A 400 -16.42 4.66 4.14
C LEU A 400 -16.50 3.12 4.29
N GLY A 401 -15.35 2.47 4.52
CA GLY A 401 -15.24 1.02 4.65
C GLY A 401 -15.15 0.28 3.31
N ASN A 402 -15.00 0.98 2.18
CA ASN A 402 -14.73 0.31 0.92
C ASN A 402 -13.37 -0.39 0.96
N ILE A 403 -13.27 -1.53 0.30
CA ILE A 403 -12.03 -2.30 0.16
C ILE A 403 -11.54 -2.19 -1.29
N TYR A 404 -10.27 -1.84 -1.44
CA TYR A 404 -9.58 -1.80 -2.73
C TYR A 404 -8.59 -2.95 -2.82
N THR A 405 -8.65 -3.74 -3.90
CA THR A 405 -7.70 -4.83 -4.15
C THR A 405 -6.89 -4.58 -5.39
N GLY A 406 -5.57 -4.83 -5.32
CA GLY A 406 -4.66 -4.77 -6.45
C GLY A 406 -4.17 -6.15 -6.84
N GLU A 407 -4.28 -6.47 -8.13
CA GLU A 407 -3.97 -7.79 -8.66
C GLU A 407 -2.78 -7.73 -9.62
N VAL A 408 -1.98 -8.79 -9.60
CA VAL A 408 -0.80 -8.95 -10.46
C VAL A 408 -1.01 -10.11 -11.43
N GLU A 409 0.07 -10.54 -12.09
CA GLU A 409 0.10 -11.65 -13.04
C GLU A 409 -0.90 -11.46 -14.20
N HIS A 410 -1.88 -12.32 -14.33
CA HIS A 410 -2.81 -12.32 -15.45
C HIS A 410 -4.07 -11.47 -15.23
N ALA A 411 -4.33 -11.00 -14.00
CA ALA A 411 -5.48 -10.13 -13.73
C ALA A 411 -5.16 -8.66 -13.99
N LYS A 412 -4.04 -8.15 -13.45
CA LYS A 412 -3.49 -6.81 -13.73
C LYS A 412 -4.55 -5.71 -13.64
N ARG A 413 -5.19 -5.59 -12.48
CA ARG A 413 -6.27 -4.64 -12.24
C ARG A 413 -6.33 -4.18 -10.78
N ILE A 414 -7.11 -3.17 -10.56
CA ILE A 414 -7.59 -2.73 -9.25
C ILE A 414 -9.11 -2.89 -9.22
N GLN A 415 -9.68 -3.31 -8.10
CA GLN A 415 -11.13 -3.43 -7.90
C GLN A 415 -11.53 -2.75 -6.61
N LYS A 416 -12.76 -2.22 -6.56
CA LYS A 416 -13.41 -1.64 -5.38
C LYS A 416 -14.55 -2.58 -4.94
N PHE A 417 -14.60 -2.84 -3.66
CA PHE A 417 -15.69 -3.58 -3.01
C PHE A 417 -16.34 -2.66 -1.98
N GLU A 418 -17.63 -2.47 -2.10
CA GLU A 418 -18.41 -1.61 -1.22
C GLU A 418 -19.09 -2.41 -0.12
N PRO A 419 -19.22 -1.88 1.11
CA PRO A 419 -20.04 -2.48 2.14
C PRO A 419 -21.48 -2.67 1.68
N VAL A 420 -22.09 -3.81 2.01
CA VAL A 420 -23.54 -4.00 1.83
C VAL A 420 -24.23 -3.47 3.07
N TRP A 421 -25.19 -2.58 2.88
CA TRP A 421 -25.96 -1.97 3.97
C TRP A 421 -27.35 -2.60 4.06
N GLU A 422 -27.88 -2.73 5.32
CA GLU A 422 -29.23 -3.21 5.58
C GLU A 422 -30.32 -2.17 5.20
#